data_7464593c5b3e8805be53bec03d7f0ba7
#
_entry.id   7464593c5b3e8805be53bec03d7f0ba7
#
_cell.length_a   1.000
_cell.length_b   1.000
_cell.length_c   1.000
_cell.angle_alpha   90.00
_cell.angle_beta   90.00
_cell.angle_gamma   90.00
#
_symmetry.space_group_name_H-M   'P 1'
#
loop_
_entity.id
_entity.type
_entity.pdbx_description
1 polymer ?
#
loop_
_entity_poly.entity_id
_entity_poly.type
_entity_poly.pdbx_seq_one_letter_code
_entity_poly.pdbx_strand_id
1 'polypeptide(L)'
;MSATFPEYKGLNLPNLADEILQFWEDHDIFDKSISTRNGKTPYVFFEGPPSANGLPGVHHVLARAIKDIFPRYKTMKGFQVKRKAGWDTHGLPIELGVEKELGITKEDIGKTISVEDYNAACRTAVMRYTDIWNDLTQKMGYWVNMDDPYVTYDPKYMESVWWLLKQIYNKKLIYKGYTIQPYSPKAGTGLSSHELNQPGTYQDVTDTTIVAQFKAITETLPDFLQNEGPVLFLAWTTTPWTLPSNTALTVGPKIEYVLVKTYNQYTFEAANVVVAKALVGKQFSGKFKEVDSLDGLEGYASTNKTIPFYVVKSFTGKSLVGIAYEQLLDYALPNDNPQNAFRIISGDFVTTEDGTGIVHTAPTFGADDALVAKQASPEIPPLLVKDADDNLVPLVDLQGRFRPEVAEFAGRFVKNEYYPEGEAPEKSVDVELAIKLKIENKAFKVEKYKHSYPNCWRTDKPILYYPLDSWFIKVTDVKERMFDLNKTINWKPKSTGEG
;
A
#
# COMPACT_ATOMS: atom_id res chain seq x y z
N MET A 1 27.31 54.32 38.82
CA MET A 1 27.54 53.02 38.15
C MET A 1 26.40 52.84 37.15
N SER A 2 26.68 52.82 35.88
CA SER A 2 25.64 52.49 34.89
C SER A 2 25.20 51.06 35.13
N ALA A 3 23.91 50.80 35.23
CA ALA A 3 23.39 49.44 35.35
C ALA A 3 23.90 48.60 34.18
N THR A 4 24.48 47.45 34.47
CA THR A 4 25.06 46.54 33.46
C THR A 4 23.98 45.89 32.64
N PHE A 5 22.75 45.88 33.14
CA PHE A 5 21.58 45.27 32.48
C PHE A 5 20.37 46.23 32.55
N PRO A 6 19.54 46.31 31.52
CA PRO A 6 18.32 47.10 31.52
C PRO A 6 17.30 46.58 32.55
N GLU A 7 16.60 47.48 33.21
CA GLU A 7 15.47 47.16 34.08
C GLU A 7 14.16 47.31 33.33
N TYR A 8 13.34 46.25 33.34
CA TYR A 8 12.00 46.25 32.73
C TYR A 8 10.93 46.45 33.80
N LYS A 9 10.08 47.46 33.64
CA LYS A 9 8.96 47.76 34.57
C LYS A 9 7.80 46.81 34.47
N GLY A 10 7.79 45.90 33.51
CA GLY A 10 6.76 44.89 33.24
C GLY A 10 7.26 43.93 32.21
N LEU A 11 6.65 42.75 32.15
CA LEU A 11 6.97 41.71 31.18
C LEU A 11 6.06 41.82 29.97
N ASN A 12 6.56 42.38 28.87
CA ASN A 12 5.94 42.34 27.56
C ASN A 12 6.83 41.51 26.63
N LEU A 13 6.53 40.21 26.55
CA LEU A 13 7.39 39.28 25.81
C LEU A 13 7.48 39.59 24.30
N PRO A 14 6.39 39.97 23.58
CA PRO A 14 6.53 40.35 22.18
C PRO A 14 7.50 41.52 21.96
N ASN A 15 7.33 42.63 22.69
CA ASN A 15 8.21 43.80 22.53
C ASN A 15 9.68 43.46 22.89
N LEU A 16 9.88 42.70 23.97
CA LEU A 16 11.22 42.26 24.35
C LEU A 16 11.87 41.36 23.30
N ALA A 17 11.06 40.47 22.67
CA ALA A 17 11.55 39.63 21.58
C ALA A 17 11.99 40.48 20.38
N ASP A 18 11.19 41.47 19.98
CA ASP A 18 11.53 42.39 18.89
C ASP A 18 12.81 43.19 19.17
N GLU A 19 12.97 43.72 20.40
CA GLU A 19 14.20 44.40 20.84
C GLU A 19 15.44 43.48 20.75
N ILE A 20 15.31 42.23 21.16
CA ILE A 20 16.44 41.27 21.13
C ILE A 20 16.74 40.83 19.69
N LEU A 21 15.73 40.65 18.85
CA LEU A 21 15.94 40.32 17.43
C LEU A 21 16.68 41.46 16.71
N GLN A 22 16.26 42.71 16.95
CA GLN A 22 16.95 43.89 16.41
C GLN A 22 18.41 43.97 16.90
N PHE A 23 18.64 43.73 18.21
CA PHE A 23 19.99 43.68 18.76
C PHE A 23 20.86 42.63 18.08
N TRP A 24 20.28 41.44 17.80
CA TRP A 24 21.03 40.37 17.12
C TRP A 24 21.41 40.77 15.70
N GLU A 25 20.53 41.42 14.97
CA GLU A 25 20.77 41.91 13.62
C GLU A 25 21.82 43.00 13.59
N ASP A 26 21.66 44.07 14.40
CA ASP A 26 22.58 45.21 14.47
C ASP A 26 24.02 44.80 14.88
N HIS A 27 24.17 43.66 15.52
CA HIS A 27 25.44 43.19 16.03
C HIS A 27 25.95 41.90 15.38
N ASP A 28 25.33 41.40 14.31
CA ASP A 28 25.68 40.17 13.61
C ASP A 28 25.85 38.97 14.57
N ILE A 29 24.98 38.83 15.56
CA ILE A 29 25.16 37.87 16.66
C ILE A 29 25.15 36.45 16.14
N PHE A 30 24.26 36.12 15.16
CA PHE A 30 24.24 34.80 14.56
C PHE A 30 25.56 34.46 13.89
N ASP A 31 26.07 35.31 13.00
CA ASP A 31 27.33 35.09 12.28
C ASP A 31 28.53 35.03 13.24
N LYS A 32 28.57 35.90 14.25
CA LYS A 32 29.57 35.85 15.32
C LYS A 32 29.51 34.58 16.13
N SER A 33 28.32 33.96 16.28
CA SER A 33 28.20 32.67 16.96
C SER A 33 28.93 31.54 16.23
N ILE A 34 29.15 31.68 14.91
CA ILE A 34 29.88 30.75 14.07
C ILE A 34 31.33 31.15 13.90
N SER A 35 31.60 32.42 13.49
CA SER A 35 32.93 32.91 13.13
C SER A 35 33.91 32.96 14.30
N THR A 36 33.44 33.33 15.50
CA THR A 36 34.28 33.32 16.71
C THR A 36 34.71 31.92 17.16
N ARG A 37 34.14 30.88 16.53
CA ARG A 37 34.46 29.46 16.78
C ARG A 37 35.19 28.79 15.63
N ASN A 38 35.74 29.57 14.70
CA ASN A 38 36.57 29.04 13.64
C ASN A 38 37.73 28.20 14.20
N GLY A 39 37.90 27.00 13.63
CA GLY A 39 38.93 26.04 14.11
C GLY A 39 38.55 25.25 15.35
N LYS A 40 37.39 25.48 15.97
CA LYS A 40 36.88 24.66 17.08
C LYS A 40 36.25 23.38 16.55
N THR A 41 36.03 22.42 17.46
CA THR A 41 35.38 21.13 17.11
C THR A 41 34.03 21.39 16.46
N PRO A 42 33.77 20.84 15.25
CA PRO A 42 32.49 21.01 14.60
C PRO A 42 31.43 20.16 15.29
N TYR A 43 30.20 20.68 15.34
CA TYR A 43 29.02 19.90 15.66
C TYR A 43 28.13 19.87 14.42
N VAL A 44 27.91 18.67 13.90
CA VAL A 44 27.08 18.44 12.71
C VAL A 44 25.65 18.13 13.12
N PHE A 45 24.71 18.85 12.53
CA PHE A 45 23.28 18.67 12.75
C PHE A 45 22.57 18.62 11.39
N PHE A 46 21.86 17.54 11.14
CA PHE A 46 21.07 17.36 9.93
C PHE A 46 19.62 17.76 10.19
N GLU A 47 19.08 18.59 9.32
CA GLU A 47 17.69 19.07 9.41
C GLU A 47 16.87 18.58 8.22
N GLY A 48 15.63 18.15 8.49
CA GLY A 48 14.61 17.98 7.48
C GLY A 48 13.99 19.34 7.12
N PRO A 49 14.14 19.84 5.88
CA PRO A 49 13.65 21.16 5.50
C PRO A 49 12.12 21.12 5.31
N PRO A 50 11.40 22.23 5.53
CA PRO A 50 9.97 22.31 5.24
C PRO A 50 9.72 22.50 3.74
N SER A 51 8.50 22.19 3.30
CA SER A 51 7.93 22.66 2.04
C SER A 51 7.19 23.96 2.26
N ALA A 52 7.35 24.94 1.37
CA ALA A 52 6.67 26.23 1.44
C ALA A 52 5.37 26.31 0.59
N ASN A 53 4.76 25.17 0.28
CA ASN A 53 3.49 25.07 -0.44
C ASN A 53 2.26 25.34 0.43
N GLY A 54 2.42 25.42 1.75
CA GLY A 54 1.39 25.71 2.73
C GLY A 54 1.86 26.66 3.83
N LEU A 55 0.90 27.21 4.57
CA LEU A 55 1.19 28.08 5.71
C LEU A 55 1.81 27.29 6.88
N PRO A 56 2.78 27.89 7.63
CA PRO A 56 3.33 27.25 8.81
C PRO A 56 2.27 27.10 9.92
N GLY A 57 2.25 25.95 10.57
CA GLY A 57 1.41 25.65 11.72
C GLY A 57 2.18 25.59 13.04
N VAL A 58 1.47 25.51 14.17
CA VAL A 58 2.05 25.44 15.53
C VAL A 58 3.02 24.27 15.68
N HIS A 59 2.75 23.15 15.06
CA HIS A 59 3.63 21.95 15.08
C HIS A 59 5.00 22.24 14.45
N HIS A 60 5.06 23.09 13.43
CA HIS A 60 6.34 23.51 12.84
C HIS A 60 7.15 24.38 13.80
N VAL A 61 6.48 25.28 14.55
CA VAL A 61 7.12 26.09 15.57
C VAL A 61 7.71 25.21 16.68
N LEU A 62 6.91 24.26 17.18
CA LEU A 62 7.36 23.33 18.21
C LEU A 62 8.59 22.51 17.76
N ALA A 63 8.54 21.91 16.57
CA ALA A 63 9.63 21.14 16.03
C ALA A 63 10.91 21.97 15.89
N ARG A 64 10.82 23.20 15.37
CA ARG A 64 11.96 24.14 15.21
C ARG A 64 12.53 24.59 16.54
N ALA A 65 11.68 24.90 17.52
CA ALA A 65 12.14 25.26 18.85
C ALA A 65 12.95 24.13 19.50
N ILE A 66 12.49 22.87 19.40
CA ILE A 66 13.21 21.70 19.91
C ILE A 66 14.55 21.51 19.18
N LYS A 67 14.57 21.63 17.86
CA LYS A 67 15.80 21.52 17.06
C LYS A 67 16.82 22.58 17.47
N ASP A 68 16.41 23.83 17.62
CA ASP A 68 17.29 24.96 17.91
C ASP A 68 17.99 24.87 19.28
N ILE A 69 17.35 24.20 20.26
CA ILE A 69 17.96 23.97 21.58
C ILE A 69 19.32 23.27 21.47
N PHE A 70 19.42 22.22 20.64
CA PHE A 70 20.69 21.46 20.53
C PHE A 70 21.80 22.24 19.87
N PRO A 71 21.64 22.87 18.70
CA PRO A 71 22.64 23.76 18.10
C PRO A 71 23.05 24.91 19.01
N ARG A 72 22.12 25.61 19.70
CA ARG A 72 22.42 26.68 20.63
C ARG A 72 23.24 26.18 21.82
N TYR A 73 22.80 25.08 22.44
CA TYR A 73 23.52 24.49 23.56
C TYR A 73 24.95 24.12 23.16
N LYS A 74 25.15 23.49 22.02
CA LYS A 74 26.46 23.14 21.50
C LYS A 74 27.32 24.38 21.19
N THR A 75 26.72 25.43 20.64
CA THR A 75 27.37 26.71 20.43
C THR A 75 27.87 27.31 21.76
N MET A 76 27.04 27.32 22.79
CA MET A 76 27.44 27.79 24.13
C MET A 76 28.55 26.93 24.75
N LYS A 77 28.61 25.64 24.42
CA LYS A 77 29.70 24.74 24.86
C LYS A 77 30.97 24.90 24.03
N GLY A 78 31.04 25.85 23.10
CA GLY A 78 32.24 26.19 22.34
C GLY A 78 32.44 25.43 21.04
N PHE A 79 31.44 24.63 20.60
CA PHE A 79 31.48 23.98 19.28
C PHE A 79 31.20 24.99 18.18
N GLN A 80 31.78 24.76 16.98
CA GLN A 80 31.38 25.45 15.77
C GLN A 80 30.17 24.74 15.19
N VAL A 81 29.04 25.44 15.10
CA VAL A 81 27.77 24.86 14.59
C VAL A 81 27.33 25.67 13.38
N LYS A 82 27.66 25.20 12.19
CA LYS A 82 27.11 25.73 10.95
C LYS A 82 25.69 25.21 10.75
N ARG A 83 24.78 26.12 10.43
CA ARG A 83 23.34 25.83 10.26
C ARG A 83 22.88 26.38 8.94
N LYS A 84 22.38 25.52 8.05
CA LYS A 84 21.93 25.91 6.73
C LYS A 84 20.43 25.71 6.61
N ALA A 85 19.69 26.74 6.18
CA ALA A 85 18.29 26.59 5.84
C ALA A 85 18.12 25.74 4.57
N GLY A 86 16.91 25.27 4.32
CA GLY A 86 16.59 24.53 3.11
C GLY A 86 15.10 24.48 2.84
N TRP A 87 14.76 24.08 1.62
CA TRP A 87 13.39 23.90 1.14
C TRP A 87 13.24 22.54 0.50
N ASP A 88 12.27 21.76 1.00
CA ASP A 88 11.83 20.53 0.35
C ASP A 88 10.83 20.89 -0.74
N THR A 89 11.16 20.59 -1.99
CA THR A 89 10.43 21.10 -3.16
C THR A 89 9.86 19.99 -4.04
N HIS A 90 9.89 18.75 -3.58
CA HIS A 90 9.40 17.61 -4.33
C HIS A 90 8.23 16.93 -3.60
N GLY A 91 7.51 16.11 -4.37
CA GLY A 91 6.58 15.13 -3.84
C GLY A 91 5.12 15.44 -4.09
N LEU A 92 4.33 14.43 -3.77
CA LEU A 92 2.91 14.33 -4.03
C LEU A 92 2.05 15.52 -3.54
N PRO A 93 2.33 16.18 -2.39
CA PRO A 93 1.53 17.32 -1.93
C PRO A 93 1.54 18.49 -2.90
N ILE A 94 2.69 18.74 -3.52
CA ILE A 94 2.85 19.84 -4.50
C ILE A 94 2.10 19.45 -5.78
N GLU A 95 2.33 18.24 -6.28
CA GLU A 95 1.73 17.73 -7.50
C GLU A 95 0.19 17.78 -7.42
N LEU A 96 -0.40 17.18 -6.40
CA LEU A 96 -1.87 17.19 -6.20
C LEU A 96 -2.45 18.59 -6.04
N GLY A 97 -1.71 19.50 -5.40
CA GLY A 97 -2.11 20.90 -5.29
C GLY A 97 -2.19 21.58 -6.64
N VAL A 98 -1.16 21.39 -7.47
CA VAL A 98 -1.08 21.97 -8.83
C VAL A 98 -2.09 21.32 -9.76
N GLU A 99 -2.26 20.01 -9.74
CA GLU A 99 -3.29 19.30 -10.51
C GLU A 99 -4.70 19.87 -10.21
N LYS A 100 -5.00 20.07 -8.94
CA LYS A 100 -6.26 20.66 -8.51
C LYS A 100 -6.43 22.13 -8.98
N GLU A 101 -5.37 22.94 -8.87
CA GLU A 101 -5.40 24.35 -9.32
C GLU A 101 -5.59 24.48 -10.83
N LEU A 102 -4.94 23.58 -11.61
CA LEU A 102 -5.02 23.57 -13.07
C LEU A 102 -6.26 22.82 -13.60
N GLY A 103 -6.99 22.09 -12.75
CA GLY A 103 -8.13 21.27 -13.14
C GLY A 103 -7.75 20.08 -14.03
N ILE A 104 -6.56 19.51 -13.84
CA ILE A 104 -6.00 18.41 -14.63
C ILE A 104 -5.80 17.16 -13.76
N THR A 105 -5.50 16.05 -14.43
CA THR A 105 -5.05 14.79 -13.83
C THR A 105 -3.64 14.45 -14.28
N LYS A 106 -3.01 13.44 -13.69
CA LYS A 106 -1.70 12.95 -14.14
C LYS A 106 -1.70 12.45 -15.60
N GLU A 107 -2.84 12.01 -16.11
CA GLU A 107 -2.98 11.56 -17.50
C GLU A 107 -2.84 12.70 -18.52
N ASP A 108 -3.08 13.94 -18.09
CA ASP A 108 -3.02 15.13 -18.93
C ASP A 108 -1.58 15.62 -19.14
N ILE A 109 -0.65 15.26 -18.24
CA ILE A 109 0.74 15.69 -18.27
C ILE A 109 1.44 15.05 -19.48
N GLY A 110 2.03 15.91 -20.32
CA GLY A 110 2.65 15.50 -21.60
C GLY A 110 1.64 15.32 -22.76
N LYS A 111 0.34 15.59 -22.52
CA LYS A 111 -0.72 15.52 -23.54
C LYS A 111 -1.43 16.86 -23.72
N THR A 112 -2.19 17.31 -22.69
CA THR A 112 -2.92 18.59 -22.71
C THR A 112 -2.12 19.73 -22.09
N ILE A 113 -1.18 19.43 -21.22
CA ILE A 113 -0.17 20.35 -20.68
C ILE A 113 1.22 19.77 -20.89
N SER A 114 2.18 20.61 -21.25
CA SER A 114 3.57 20.13 -21.39
C SER A 114 4.19 19.78 -20.02
N VAL A 115 5.14 18.87 -20.00
CA VAL A 115 5.92 18.55 -18.77
C VAL A 115 6.66 19.79 -18.25
N GLU A 116 7.13 20.66 -19.15
CA GLU A 116 7.81 21.89 -18.79
C GLU A 116 6.88 22.87 -18.06
N ASP A 117 5.69 23.13 -18.60
CA ASP A 117 4.69 24.03 -17.98
C ASP A 117 4.19 23.49 -16.65
N TYR A 118 3.96 22.17 -16.57
CA TYR A 118 3.59 21.52 -15.31
C TYR A 118 4.68 21.68 -14.25
N ASN A 119 5.95 21.42 -14.60
CA ASN A 119 7.07 21.61 -13.68
C ASN A 119 7.27 23.08 -13.28
N ALA A 120 7.03 24.03 -14.18
CA ALA A 120 7.09 25.47 -13.86
C ALA A 120 5.99 25.85 -12.85
N ALA A 121 4.76 25.33 -13.02
CA ALA A 121 3.67 25.52 -12.07
C ALA A 121 4.00 24.91 -10.69
N CYS A 122 4.58 23.70 -10.64
CA CYS A 122 5.01 23.06 -9.40
C CYS A 122 6.10 23.88 -8.67
N ARG A 123 7.10 24.39 -9.39
CA ARG A 123 8.14 25.26 -8.82
C ARG A 123 7.57 26.55 -8.24
N THR A 124 6.59 27.15 -8.90
CA THR A 124 5.90 28.34 -8.40
C THR A 124 5.09 28.03 -7.15
N ALA A 125 4.33 26.94 -7.17
CA ALA A 125 3.46 26.54 -6.06
C ALA A 125 4.25 26.21 -4.80
N VAL A 126 5.36 25.47 -4.93
CA VAL A 126 6.15 24.99 -3.76
C VAL A 126 6.87 26.12 -3.03
N MET A 127 7.15 27.24 -3.69
CA MET A 127 7.82 28.41 -3.09
C MET A 127 6.84 29.53 -2.67
N ARG A 128 5.54 29.31 -2.82
CA ARG A 128 4.49 30.35 -2.67
C ARG A 128 4.52 31.08 -1.32
N TYR A 129 4.81 30.40 -0.24
CA TYR A 129 4.76 30.94 1.11
C TYR A 129 6.13 31.13 1.74
N THR A 130 7.20 31.16 0.96
CA THR A 130 8.59 31.29 1.42
C THR A 130 8.79 32.50 2.32
N ASP A 131 8.21 33.66 1.94
CA ASP A 131 8.33 34.89 2.73
C ASP A 131 7.72 34.76 4.12
N ILE A 132 6.54 34.13 4.21
CA ILE A 132 5.85 33.89 5.49
C ILE A 132 6.66 32.95 6.38
N TRP A 133 7.26 31.93 5.77
CA TRP A 133 8.13 31.00 6.48
C TRP A 133 9.43 31.66 6.98
N ASN A 134 10.01 32.54 6.18
CA ASN A 134 11.21 33.32 6.57
C ASN A 134 10.87 34.29 7.72
N ASP A 135 9.78 35.03 7.61
CA ASP A 135 9.31 35.92 8.67
C ASP A 135 9.06 35.17 9.99
N LEU A 136 8.37 34.02 9.93
CA LEU A 136 8.19 33.17 11.11
C LEU A 136 9.52 32.70 11.69
N THR A 137 10.47 32.29 10.84
CA THR A 137 11.78 31.80 11.26
C THR A 137 12.55 32.90 12.02
N GLN A 138 12.51 34.12 11.53
CA GLN A 138 13.10 35.28 12.22
C GLN A 138 12.38 35.61 13.52
N LYS A 139 11.04 35.73 13.50
CA LYS A 139 10.23 36.07 14.68
C LYS A 139 10.39 35.08 15.83
N MET A 140 10.48 33.80 15.54
CA MET A 140 10.73 32.80 16.59
C MET A 140 12.19 32.77 17.08
N GLY A 141 13.06 33.56 16.46
CA GLY A 141 14.49 33.58 16.75
C GLY A 141 15.24 32.29 16.45
N TYR A 142 14.76 31.53 15.47
CA TYR A 142 15.41 30.29 15.06
C TYR A 142 16.73 30.58 14.34
N TRP A 143 17.84 30.12 14.91
CA TRP A 143 19.18 30.38 14.41
C TRP A 143 19.56 29.46 13.27
N VAL A 144 19.28 29.88 12.04
CA VAL A 144 19.62 29.18 10.80
C VAL A 144 20.01 30.20 9.72
N ASN A 145 21.00 29.87 8.90
CA ASN A 145 21.39 30.71 7.77
C ASN A 145 20.38 30.59 6.64
N MET A 146 19.66 31.70 6.38
CA MET A 146 18.65 31.82 5.32
C MET A 146 19.17 32.50 4.05
N ASP A 147 20.39 33.07 4.06
CA ASP A 147 20.96 33.77 2.89
C ASP A 147 21.45 32.81 1.80
N ASP A 148 21.84 31.60 2.19
CA ASP A 148 22.29 30.55 1.26
C ASP A 148 21.57 29.23 1.58
N PRO A 149 20.23 29.17 1.39
CA PRO A 149 19.46 27.95 1.62
C PRO A 149 19.74 26.94 0.50
N TYR A 150 19.68 25.63 0.82
CA TYR A 150 19.61 24.63 -0.24
C TYR A 150 18.15 24.41 -0.67
N VAL A 151 17.96 24.21 -1.95
CA VAL A 151 16.63 23.93 -2.54
C VAL A 151 16.72 22.59 -3.26
N THR A 152 15.84 21.65 -2.93
CA THR A 152 16.04 20.29 -3.42
C THR A 152 15.85 20.12 -4.92
N TYR A 153 15.19 21.07 -5.63
CA TYR A 153 15.13 21.08 -7.10
C TYR A 153 16.35 21.73 -7.78
N ASP A 154 17.27 22.33 -7.02
CA ASP A 154 18.47 22.94 -7.62
C ASP A 154 19.38 21.87 -8.23
N PRO A 155 19.95 22.12 -9.43
CA PRO A 155 20.85 21.18 -10.09
C PRO A 155 21.99 20.69 -9.20
N LYS A 156 22.62 21.58 -8.41
CA LYS A 156 23.71 21.21 -7.50
C LYS A 156 23.28 20.20 -6.42
N TYR A 157 22.04 20.34 -5.91
CA TYR A 157 21.49 19.38 -4.97
C TYR A 157 21.23 18.03 -5.66
N MET A 158 20.55 18.07 -6.80
CA MET A 158 20.25 16.86 -7.57
C MET A 158 21.51 16.10 -8.00
N GLU A 159 22.56 16.81 -8.46
CA GLU A 159 23.85 16.19 -8.79
C GLU A 159 24.48 15.47 -7.60
N SER A 160 24.36 16.03 -6.40
CA SER A 160 24.88 15.41 -5.17
C SER A 160 24.13 14.09 -4.89
N VAL A 161 22.80 14.09 -5.05
CA VAL A 161 21.98 12.87 -4.89
C VAL A 161 22.34 11.84 -5.96
N TRP A 162 22.48 12.25 -7.22
CA TRP A 162 22.87 11.35 -8.31
C TRP A 162 24.27 10.77 -8.11
N TRP A 163 25.20 11.57 -7.58
CA TRP A 163 26.53 11.07 -7.24
C TRP A 163 26.45 9.96 -6.16
N LEU A 164 25.64 10.14 -5.13
CA LEU A 164 25.42 9.12 -4.08
C LEU A 164 24.79 7.85 -4.68
N LEU A 165 23.77 7.99 -5.51
CA LEU A 165 23.14 6.85 -6.21
C LEU A 165 24.15 6.11 -7.09
N LYS A 166 25.03 6.86 -7.79
CA LYS A 166 26.11 6.25 -8.60
C LYS A 166 27.10 5.46 -7.73
N GLN A 167 27.44 5.94 -6.52
CA GLN A 167 28.30 5.19 -5.59
C GLN A 167 27.63 3.87 -5.18
N ILE A 168 26.32 3.89 -4.89
CA ILE A 168 25.56 2.69 -4.52
C ILE A 168 25.45 1.73 -5.72
N TYR A 169 25.21 2.26 -6.92
CA TYR A 169 25.18 1.48 -8.18
C TYR A 169 26.53 0.78 -8.45
N ASN A 170 27.64 1.50 -8.28
CA ASN A 170 29.00 0.93 -8.46
C ASN A 170 29.27 -0.22 -7.48
N LYS A 171 28.65 -0.20 -6.30
CA LYS A 171 28.67 -1.30 -5.31
C LYS A 171 27.74 -2.46 -5.67
N LYS A 172 27.06 -2.43 -6.81
CA LYS A 172 26.09 -3.45 -7.26
C LYS A 172 24.88 -3.62 -6.33
N LEU A 173 24.52 -2.56 -5.61
CA LEU A 173 23.39 -2.57 -4.68
C LEU A 173 22.10 -1.99 -5.29
N ILE A 174 22.17 -1.29 -6.43
CA ILE A 174 20.97 -0.82 -7.16
C ILE A 174 20.62 -1.82 -8.26
N TYR A 175 19.36 -2.18 -8.34
CA TYR A 175 18.81 -3.03 -9.40
C TYR A 175 17.40 -2.60 -9.77
N LYS A 176 16.99 -2.89 -11.02
CA LYS A 176 15.62 -2.74 -11.48
C LYS A 176 14.85 -4.03 -11.16
N GLY A 177 13.64 -3.90 -10.68
CA GLY A 177 12.76 -5.00 -10.39
C GLY A 177 11.32 -4.52 -10.24
N TYR A 178 10.41 -5.43 -9.95
CA TYR A 178 9.06 -5.07 -9.57
C TYR A 178 8.66 -5.74 -8.26
N THR A 179 7.71 -5.17 -7.56
CA THR A 179 7.07 -5.80 -6.40
C THR A 179 5.62 -5.38 -6.33
N ILE A 180 4.82 -6.23 -5.68
CA ILE A 180 3.46 -5.87 -5.34
C ILE A 180 3.51 -4.94 -4.14
N GLN A 181 3.04 -3.72 -4.32
CA GLN A 181 3.08 -2.68 -3.29
C GLN A 181 1.77 -1.91 -3.23
N PRO A 182 1.47 -1.26 -2.09
CA PRO A 182 0.32 -0.38 -1.99
C PRO A 182 0.41 0.73 -3.02
N TYR A 183 -0.67 0.93 -3.77
CA TYR A 183 -0.76 1.91 -4.83
C TYR A 183 -2.09 2.66 -4.76
N SER A 184 -2.05 3.97 -4.91
CA SER A 184 -3.24 4.80 -5.00
C SER A 184 -3.53 5.17 -6.45
N PRO A 185 -4.55 4.59 -7.09
CA PRO A 185 -4.96 5.00 -8.45
C PRO A 185 -5.31 6.48 -8.54
N LYS A 186 -5.95 7.03 -7.51
CA LYS A 186 -6.34 8.46 -7.48
C LYS A 186 -5.16 9.40 -7.35
N ALA A 187 -4.12 9.02 -6.61
CA ALA A 187 -2.90 9.81 -6.48
C ALA A 187 -1.86 9.46 -7.58
N GLY A 188 -2.05 8.34 -8.30
CA GLY A 188 -1.14 7.86 -9.34
C GLY A 188 0.26 7.49 -8.82
N THR A 189 0.36 7.00 -7.59
CA THR A 189 1.66 6.68 -6.97
C THR A 189 1.59 5.51 -6.00
N GLY A 190 2.72 4.82 -5.81
CA GLY A 190 2.90 3.85 -4.73
C GLY A 190 2.95 4.54 -3.37
N LEU A 191 2.58 3.81 -2.33
CA LEU A 191 2.60 4.25 -0.93
C LEU A 191 3.56 3.39 -0.12
N SER A 192 4.27 4.03 0.79
CA SER A 192 5.12 3.33 1.76
C SER A 192 4.28 2.71 2.89
N SER A 193 4.84 1.71 3.58
CA SER A 193 4.22 1.16 4.78
C SER A 193 4.03 2.22 5.89
N HIS A 194 4.90 3.24 5.96
CA HIS A 194 4.74 4.36 6.89
C HIS A 194 3.48 5.18 6.56
N GLU A 195 3.19 5.42 5.29
CA GLU A 195 1.98 6.14 4.87
C GLU A 195 0.71 5.34 5.17
N LEU A 196 0.76 4.01 5.08
CA LEU A 196 -0.35 3.14 5.49
C LEU A 196 -0.59 3.14 7.01
N ASN A 197 0.43 3.45 7.80
CA ASN A 197 0.32 3.52 9.26
C ASN A 197 -0.14 4.91 9.78
N GLN A 198 -0.48 5.85 8.90
CA GLN A 198 -1.01 7.13 9.32
C GLN A 198 -2.41 6.98 9.94
N PRO A 199 -2.74 7.77 10.98
CA PRO A 199 -4.07 7.76 11.57
C PRO A 199 -5.16 8.02 10.52
N GLY A 200 -6.22 7.20 10.54
CA GLY A 200 -7.36 7.33 9.61
C GLY A 200 -7.17 6.66 8.24
N THR A 201 -6.00 6.08 7.98
CA THR A 201 -5.75 5.33 6.73
C THR A 201 -6.67 4.11 6.62
N TYR A 202 -6.81 3.34 7.67
CA TYR A 202 -7.70 2.19 7.70
C TYR A 202 -9.10 2.63 8.10
N GLN A 203 -10.09 2.33 7.26
CA GLN A 203 -11.49 2.67 7.46
C GLN A 203 -12.36 1.42 7.39
N ASP A 204 -13.41 1.38 8.21
CA ASP A 204 -14.39 0.31 8.17
C ASP A 204 -15.26 0.43 6.92
N VAL A 205 -15.21 -0.57 6.06
CA VAL A 205 -16.03 -0.69 4.85
C VAL A 205 -16.91 -1.92 4.90
N THR A 206 -17.99 -1.92 4.12
CA THR A 206 -18.88 -3.08 3.96
C THR A 206 -18.88 -3.51 2.51
N ASP A 207 -18.07 -4.49 2.20
CA ASP A 207 -17.90 -5.00 0.84
C ASP A 207 -18.78 -6.22 0.56
N THR A 208 -19.01 -6.49 -0.72
CA THR A 208 -19.59 -7.76 -1.18
C THR A 208 -18.49 -8.81 -1.23
N THR A 209 -18.67 -9.91 -0.52
CA THR A 209 -17.72 -11.02 -0.49
C THR A 209 -18.28 -12.24 -1.18
N ILE A 210 -17.42 -13.07 -1.72
CA ILE A 210 -17.79 -14.28 -2.46
C ILE A 210 -17.01 -15.48 -1.91
N VAL A 211 -17.72 -16.57 -1.66
CA VAL A 211 -17.14 -17.91 -1.60
C VAL A 211 -17.32 -18.50 -3.00
N ALA A 212 -16.27 -18.53 -3.78
CA ALA A 212 -16.28 -19.03 -5.14
C ALA A 212 -16.03 -20.55 -5.18
N GLN A 213 -16.57 -21.22 -6.20
CA GLN A 213 -16.46 -22.66 -6.44
C GLN A 213 -15.49 -22.91 -7.60
N PHE A 214 -14.33 -23.47 -7.31
CA PHE A 214 -13.31 -23.83 -8.28
C PHE A 214 -13.38 -25.33 -8.58
N LYS A 215 -13.75 -25.68 -9.81
CA LYS A 215 -13.95 -27.07 -10.19
C LYS A 215 -12.64 -27.77 -10.46
N ALA A 216 -12.38 -28.85 -9.73
CA ALA A 216 -11.19 -29.68 -9.93
C ALA A 216 -11.19 -30.36 -11.30
N ILE A 217 -9.99 -30.51 -11.89
CA ILE A 217 -9.77 -31.35 -13.06
C ILE A 217 -9.67 -32.81 -12.55
N THR A 218 -10.64 -33.63 -12.94
CA THR A 218 -10.85 -34.99 -12.38
C THR A 218 -9.60 -35.86 -12.47
N GLU A 219 -8.85 -35.79 -13.57
CA GLU A 219 -7.64 -36.57 -13.83
C GLU A 219 -6.50 -36.27 -12.86
N THR A 220 -6.56 -35.13 -12.19
CA THR A 220 -5.54 -34.71 -11.20
C THR A 220 -5.93 -35.01 -9.76
N LEU A 221 -7.15 -35.49 -9.54
CA LEU A 221 -7.62 -35.83 -8.20
C LEU A 221 -6.89 -37.05 -7.64
N PRO A 222 -6.53 -37.05 -6.36
CA PRO A 222 -6.01 -38.25 -5.69
C PRO A 222 -7.10 -39.31 -5.55
N ASP A 223 -6.71 -40.58 -5.44
CA ASP A 223 -7.61 -41.73 -5.41
C ASP A 223 -8.79 -41.57 -4.44
N PHE A 224 -8.55 -40.92 -3.30
CA PHE A 224 -9.60 -40.73 -2.30
C PHE A 224 -10.69 -39.72 -2.70
N LEU A 225 -10.51 -38.96 -3.80
CA LEU A 225 -11.48 -38.01 -4.34
C LEU A 225 -12.02 -38.39 -5.74
N GLN A 226 -11.40 -39.33 -6.45
CA GLN A 226 -11.74 -39.65 -7.86
C GLN A 226 -13.17 -40.12 -8.07
N ASN A 227 -13.72 -40.88 -7.11
CA ASN A 227 -15.06 -41.48 -7.24
C ASN A 227 -16.18 -40.65 -6.60
N GLU A 228 -15.89 -39.41 -6.23
CA GLU A 228 -16.86 -38.56 -5.51
C GLU A 228 -17.76 -37.73 -6.47
N GLY A 229 -17.52 -37.77 -7.76
CA GLY A 229 -18.13 -36.87 -8.77
C GLY A 229 -17.36 -35.54 -8.88
N PRO A 230 -17.92 -34.52 -9.51
CA PRO A 230 -17.25 -33.23 -9.64
C PRO A 230 -16.91 -32.62 -8.25
N VAL A 231 -15.65 -32.37 -7.99
CA VAL A 231 -15.14 -31.77 -6.74
C VAL A 231 -14.92 -30.28 -6.94
N LEU A 232 -15.41 -29.48 -6.01
CA LEU A 232 -15.34 -28.02 -6.03
C LEU A 232 -14.55 -27.52 -4.82
N PHE A 233 -13.48 -26.74 -5.04
CA PHE A 233 -12.75 -26.08 -3.95
C PHE A 233 -13.40 -24.73 -3.62
N LEU A 234 -13.74 -24.51 -2.35
CA LEU A 234 -14.35 -23.26 -1.90
C LEU A 234 -13.26 -22.28 -1.47
N ALA A 235 -13.11 -21.16 -2.20
CA ALA A 235 -12.22 -20.09 -1.79
C ALA A 235 -13.01 -18.80 -1.58
N TRP A 236 -12.67 -18.08 -0.48
CA TRP A 236 -13.34 -16.85 -0.08
C TRP A 236 -12.50 -15.63 -0.42
N THR A 237 -13.16 -14.56 -0.88
CA THR A 237 -12.50 -13.26 -1.10
C THR A 237 -13.38 -12.10 -0.66
N THR A 238 -12.75 -11.06 -0.13
CA THR A 238 -13.35 -9.74 0.14
C THR A 238 -13.20 -8.77 -1.03
N THR A 239 -12.44 -9.16 -2.05
CA THR A 239 -12.13 -8.37 -3.24
C THR A 239 -12.46 -9.16 -4.51
N PRO A 240 -13.74 -9.37 -4.86
CA PRO A 240 -14.15 -10.15 -6.02
C PRO A 240 -13.52 -9.70 -7.34
N TRP A 241 -13.20 -8.42 -7.48
CA TRP A 241 -12.54 -7.86 -8.66
C TRP A 241 -11.16 -8.47 -8.97
N THR A 242 -10.53 -9.18 -8.00
CA THR A 242 -9.27 -9.89 -8.23
C THR A 242 -9.46 -11.29 -8.81
N LEU A 243 -10.68 -11.85 -8.77
CA LEU A 243 -10.97 -13.21 -9.28
C LEU A 243 -10.59 -13.43 -10.76
N PRO A 244 -10.75 -12.45 -11.68
CA PRO A 244 -10.26 -12.57 -13.05
C PRO A 244 -8.74 -12.83 -13.15
N SER A 245 -7.98 -12.44 -12.14
CA SER A 245 -6.53 -12.61 -12.08
C SER A 245 -6.07 -13.80 -11.22
N ASN A 246 -6.99 -14.69 -10.85
CA ASN A 246 -6.66 -15.92 -10.14
C ASN A 246 -5.73 -16.80 -10.96
N THR A 247 -4.65 -17.32 -10.35
CA THR A 247 -3.76 -18.31 -10.98
C THR A 247 -3.42 -19.49 -10.07
N ALA A 248 -3.80 -19.44 -8.78
CA ALA A 248 -3.66 -20.57 -7.86
C ALA A 248 -4.71 -20.56 -6.77
N LEU A 249 -4.84 -21.68 -6.07
CA LEU A 249 -5.50 -21.80 -4.77
C LEU A 249 -4.44 -22.21 -3.74
N THR A 250 -4.38 -21.52 -2.59
CA THR A 250 -3.42 -21.83 -1.55
C THR A 250 -4.11 -22.49 -0.36
N VAL A 251 -3.57 -23.62 0.08
CA VAL A 251 -4.02 -24.40 1.25
C VAL A 251 -2.97 -24.42 2.34
N GLY A 252 -3.40 -24.50 3.61
CA GLY A 252 -2.49 -24.76 4.73
C GLY A 252 -2.13 -26.24 4.77
N PRO A 253 -0.85 -26.64 4.62
CA PRO A 253 -0.49 -28.07 4.49
C PRO A 253 -0.84 -28.91 5.71
N LYS A 254 -0.93 -28.29 6.90
CA LYS A 254 -1.26 -28.94 8.18
C LYS A 254 -2.73 -28.81 8.56
N ILE A 255 -3.51 -28.02 7.84
CA ILE A 255 -4.93 -27.81 8.09
C ILE A 255 -5.69 -29.07 7.67
N GLU A 256 -6.69 -29.46 8.47
CA GLU A 256 -7.63 -30.53 8.14
C GLU A 256 -8.76 -29.97 7.25
N TYR A 257 -8.98 -30.58 6.11
CA TYR A 257 -10.07 -30.27 5.17
C TYR A 257 -11.04 -31.42 5.11
N VAL A 258 -12.25 -31.13 4.69
CA VAL A 258 -13.31 -32.12 4.51
C VAL A 258 -13.95 -31.98 3.15
N LEU A 259 -14.39 -33.13 2.61
CA LEU A 259 -15.32 -33.19 1.50
C LEU A 259 -16.74 -33.18 2.07
N VAL A 260 -17.55 -32.24 1.61
CA VAL A 260 -18.96 -32.10 2.00
C VAL A 260 -19.83 -32.26 0.77
N LYS A 261 -20.78 -33.16 0.81
CA LYS A 261 -21.83 -33.28 -0.21
C LYS A 261 -23.06 -32.48 0.20
N THR A 262 -23.54 -31.65 -0.72
CA THR A 262 -24.67 -30.72 -0.49
C THR A 262 -25.27 -30.26 -1.83
N TYR A 263 -26.03 -29.16 -1.79
CA TYR A 263 -26.55 -28.45 -2.95
C TYR A 263 -26.19 -26.97 -2.90
N ASN A 264 -25.98 -26.39 -4.08
CA ASN A 264 -25.75 -24.95 -4.16
C ASN A 264 -27.05 -24.19 -3.80
N GLN A 265 -26.94 -23.16 -2.98
CA GLN A 265 -28.10 -22.42 -2.48
C GLN A 265 -28.78 -21.50 -3.52
N TYR A 266 -28.16 -21.28 -4.67
CA TYR A 266 -28.64 -20.40 -5.73
C TYR A 266 -29.20 -21.17 -6.93
N THR A 267 -28.49 -22.21 -7.37
CA THR A 267 -28.84 -23.03 -8.54
C THR A 267 -29.54 -24.32 -8.16
N PHE A 268 -29.47 -24.73 -6.91
CA PHE A 268 -29.99 -25.97 -6.35
C PHE A 268 -29.36 -27.24 -6.95
N GLU A 269 -28.28 -27.09 -7.67
CA GLU A 269 -27.49 -28.21 -8.19
C GLU A 269 -26.68 -28.89 -7.10
N ALA A 270 -26.51 -30.22 -7.24
CA ALA A 270 -25.68 -31.00 -6.32
C ALA A 270 -24.24 -30.52 -6.37
N ALA A 271 -23.59 -30.37 -5.21
CA ALA A 271 -22.24 -29.85 -5.06
C ALA A 271 -21.43 -30.69 -4.06
N ASN A 272 -20.25 -31.15 -4.52
CA ASN A 272 -19.26 -31.84 -3.66
C ASN A 272 -18.14 -30.84 -3.38
N VAL A 273 -18.14 -30.23 -2.20
CA VAL A 273 -17.27 -29.08 -1.93
C VAL A 273 -16.21 -29.43 -0.89
N VAL A 274 -15.03 -28.84 -1.08
CA VAL A 274 -13.88 -28.95 -0.14
C VAL A 274 -13.73 -27.64 0.62
N VAL A 275 -13.65 -27.72 1.94
CA VAL A 275 -13.50 -26.61 2.88
C VAL A 275 -12.71 -27.07 4.12
N ALA A 276 -12.05 -26.15 4.83
CA ALA A 276 -11.42 -26.50 6.10
C ALA A 276 -12.45 -26.99 7.12
N LYS A 277 -12.16 -28.10 7.80
CA LYS A 277 -13.06 -28.75 8.76
C LYS A 277 -13.54 -27.80 9.84
N ALA A 278 -12.65 -26.96 10.37
CA ALA A 278 -12.95 -25.97 11.41
C ALA A 278 -13.95 -24.90 10.93
N LEU A 279 -14.13 -24.72 9.62
CA LEU A 279 -15.00 -23.69 9.04
C LEU A 279 -16.31 -24.24 8.48
N VAL A 280 -16.56 -25.55 8.59
CA VAL A 280 -17.83 -26.17 8.16
C VAL A 280 -19.03 -25.48 8.82
N GLY A 281 -19.04 -25.34 10.14
CA GLY A 281 -20.15 -24.71 10.86
C GLY A 281 -20.41 -23.25 10.45
N LYS A 282 -19.38 -22.51 9.98
CA LYS A 282 -19.51 -21.15 9.48
C LYS A 282 -20.07 -21.10 8.06
N GLN A 283 -19.56 -21.96 7.17
CA GLN A 283 -19.96 -21.97 5.77
C GLN A 283 -21.33 -22.62 5.57
N PHE A 284 -21.66 -23.63 6.36
CA PHE A 284 -22.93 -24.36 6.32
C PHE A 284 -23.90 -23.92 7.42
N SER A 285 -23.93 -22.61 7.71
CA SER A 285 -24.87 -21.99 8.65
C SER A 285 -26.17 -21.54 7.96
N GLY A 286 -27.16 -21.14 8.74
CA GLY A 286 -28.40 -20.53 8.25
C GLY A 286 -29.35 -21.52 7.58
N LYS A 287 -29.36 -21.59 6.25
CA LYS A 287 -30.24 -22.51 5.49
C LYS A 287 -29.75 -23.95 5.48
N PHE A 288 -28.51 -24.22 5.83
CA PHE A 288 -27.91 -25.54 5.77
C PHE A 288 -28.22 -26.36 7.03
N LYS A 289 -28.41 -27.67 6.86
CA LYS A 289 -28.66 -28.62 7.96
C LYS A 289 -27.86 -29.90 7.70
N GLU A 290 -27.05 -30.29 8.68
CA GLU A 290 -26.31 -31.56 8.63
C GLU A 290 -27.28 -32.74 8.72
N VAL A 291 -27.03 -33.78 7.95
CA VAL A 291 -27.76 -35.03 7.93
C VAL A 291 -26.86 -36.19 8.37
N ASP A 292 -27.46 -37.26 8.91
CA ASP A 292 -26.73 -38.35 9.54
C ASP A 292 -26.14 -39.34 8.54
N SER A 293 -26.60 -39.33 7.28
CA SER A 293 -26.13 -40.22 6.20
C SER A 293 -26.28 -39.60 4.81
N LEU A 294 -25.68 -40.22 3.80
CA LEU A 294 -25.84 -39.81 2.39
C LEU A 294 -27.30 -39.91 1.92
N ASP A 295 -28.09 -40.86 2.44
CA ASP A 295 -29.49 -40.99 2.11
C ASP A 295 -30.30 -39.75 2.50
N GLY A 296 -29.84 -39.02 3.53
CA GLY A 296 -30.44 -37.75 3.93
C GLY A 296 -30.31 -36.60 2.94
N LEU A 297 -29.49 -36.77 1.89
CA LEU A 297 -29.38 -35.83 0.80
C LEU A 297 -30.42 -36.10 -0.30
N GLU A 298 -30.96 -37.30 -0.35
CA GLU A 298 -31.94 -37.70 -1.37
C GLU A 298 -33.26 -36.96 -1.19
N GLY A 299 -33.93 -36.69 -2.31
CA GLY A 299 -35.24 -36.02 -2.27
C GLY A 299 -35.19 -34.51 -2.00
N TYR A 300 -34.01 -33.89 -1.94
CA TYR A 300 -33.91 -32.43 -1.85
C TYR A 300 -34.48 -31.77 -3.11
N ALA A 301 -35.32 -30.77 -2.91
CA ALA A 301 -35.88 -29.93 -3.97
C ALA A 301 -35.72 -28.45 -3.60
N SER A 302 -35.72 -27.58 -4.61
CA SER A 302 -35.56 -26.12 -4.46
C SER A 302 -36.65 -25.46 -3.58
N THR A 303 -37.78 -26.18 -3.38
CA THR A 303 -38.89 -25.76 -2.50
C THR A 303 -38.63 -26.04 -1.02
N ASN A 304 -37.60 -26.82 -0.68
CA ASN A 304 -37.30 -27.16 0.70
C ASN A 304 -36.72 -25.93 1.42
N LYS A 305 -37.10 -25.71 2.71
CA LYS A 305 -36.64 -24.59 3.52
C LYS A 305 -35.19 -24.71 3.91
N THR A 306 -34.67 -25.93 4.00
CA THR A 306 -33.29 -26.23 4.43
C THR A 306 -32.56 -27.03 3.38
N ILE A 307 -31.30 -26.79 3.23
CA ILE A 307 -30.37 -27.46 2.32
C ILE A 307 -29.62 -28.52 3.12
N PRO A 308 -29.76 -29.82 2.81
CA PRO A 308 -29.02 -30.84 3.55
C PRO A 308 -27.54 -30.85 3.15
N PHE A 309 -26.67 -31.17 4.10
CA PHE A 309 -25.27 -31.44 3.81
C PHE A 309 -24.75 -32.63 4.66
N TYR A 310 -23.77 -33.32 4.11
CA TYR A 310 -23.13 -34.46 4.77
C TYR A 310 -21.61 -34.38 4.63
N VAL A 311 -20.88 -34.49 5.74
CA VAL A 311 -19.43 -34.55 5.75
C VAL A 311 -18.96 -35.98 5.44
N VAL A 312 -18.37 -36.18 4.26
CA VAL A 312 -18.04 -37.52 3.74
C VAL A 312 -16.75 -38.05 4.35
N LYS A 313 -15.70 -37.25 4.31
CA LYS A 313 -14.35 -37.65 4.76
C LYS A 313 -13.47 -36.44 5.05
N SER A 314 -12.39 -36.68 5.79
CA SER A 314 -11.39 -35.64 6.08
C SER A 314 -10.00 -36.06 5.57
N PHE A 315 -9.18 -35.04 5.30
CA PHE A 315 -7.81 -35.18 4.79
C PHE A 315 -7.00 -33.91 5.12
N THR A 316 -5.69 -33.99 4.98
CA THR A 316 -4.83 -32.82 5.23
C THR A 316 -4.62 -31.99 3.97
N GLY A 317 -4.37 -30.69 4.12
CA GLY A 317 -4.10 -29.80 2.99
C GLY A 317 -2.90 -30.25 2.14
N LYS A 318 -1.90 -30.91 2.75
CA LYS A 318 -0.77 -31.46 2.03
C LYS A 318 -1.20 -32.42 0.90
N SER A 319 -2.26 -33.20 1.10
CA SER A 319 -2.77 -34.15 0.09
C SER A 319 -3.55 -33.51 -1.07
N LEU A 320 -3.83 -32.20 -0.96
CA LEU A 320 -4.50 -31.43 -2.01
C LEU A 320 -3.51 -30.73 -2.95
N VAL A 321 -2.25 -30.58 -2.54
CA VAL A 321 -1.24 -29.84 -3.31
C VAL A 321 -0.97 -30.54 -4.65
N GLY A 322 -1.01 -29.75 -5.73
CA GLY A 322 -0.81 -30.22 -7.11
C GLY A 322 -2.09 -30.52 -7.88
N ILE A 323 -3.26 -30.61 -7.21
CA ILE A 323 -4.53 -30.77 -7.92
C ILE A 323 -4.76 -29.54 -8.78
N ALA A 324 -5.07 -29.76 -10.07
CA ALA A 324 -5.43 -28.71 -11.00
C ALA A 324 -6.96 -28.44 -10.96
N TYR A 325 -7.35 -27.23 -11.36
CA TYR A 325 -8.75 -26.83 -11.44
C TYR A 325 -9.02 -26.02 -12.71
N GLU A 326 -10.27 -26.00 -13.15
CA GLU A 326 -10.73 -25.18 -14.27
C GLU A 326 -10.65 -23.69 -13.88
N GLN A 327 -10.14 -22.84 -14.79
CA GLN A 327 -10.11 -21.40 -14.56
C GLN A 327 -11.52 -20.88 -14.25
N LEU A 328 -11.68 -20.11 -13.16
CA LEU A 328 -13.01 -19.62 -12.73
C LEU A 328 -13.63 -18.63 -13.72
N LEU A 329 -12.82 -17.69 -14.20
CA LEU A 329 -13.19 -16.65 -15.16
C LEU A 329 -12.10 -16.63 -16.26
N ASP A 330 -12.45 -17.11 -17.44
CA ASP A 330 -11.53 -17.40 -18.54
C ASP A 330 -11.30 -16.22 -19.48
N TYR A 331 -11.12 -15.03 -18.92
CA TYR A 331 -10.87 -13.80 -19.70
C TYR A 331 -9.50 -13.78 -20.37
N ALA A 332 -8.49 -14.27 -19.72
CA ALA A 332 -7.11 -14.32 -20.24
C ALA A 332 -6.30 -15.42 -19.54
N LEU A 333 -5.22 -15.83 -20.19
CA LEU A 333 -4.21 -16.72 -19.61
C LEU A 333 -2.94 -15.93 -19.27
N PRO A 334 -2.15 -16.37 -18.27
CA PRO A 334 -0.81 -15.82 -18.07
C PRO A 334 0.03 -15.89 -19.33
N ASN A 335 0.72 -14.78 -19.67
CA ASN A 335 1.61 -14.75 -20.84
C ASN A 335 2.76 -15.75 -20.73
N ASP A 336 3.33 -15.87 -19.51
CA ASP A 336 4.47 -16.73 -19.26
C ASP A 336 4.05 -18.00 -18.52
N ASN A 337 4.49 -19.16 -19.01
CA ASN A 337 4.27 -20.46 -18.37
C ASN A 337 2.80 -20.75 -17.95
N PRO A 338 1.78 -20.51 -18.78
CA PRO A 338 0.38 -20.67 -18.40
C PRO A 338 0.03 -22.09 -17.91
N GLN A 339 0.80 -23.11 -18.33
CA GLN A 339 0.65 -24.50 -17.89
C GLN A 339 0.95 -24.71 -16.40
N ASN A 340 1.61 -23.77 -15.76
CA ASN A 340 1.92 -23.83 -14.31
C ASN A 340 0.81 -23.19 -13.46
N ALA A 341 -0.14 -22.50 -14.06
CA ALA A 341 -1.28 -21.88 -13.38
C ALA A 341 -2.38 -22.89 -13.00
N PHE A 342 -3.39 -22.42 -12.30
CA PHE A 342 -4.66 -23.10 -12.00
C PHE A 342 -4.49 -24.43 -11.27
N ARG A 343 -3.65 -24.43 -10.24
CA ARG A 343 -3.45 -25.60 -9.36
C ARG A 343 -3.35 -25.18 -7.90
N ILE A 344 -3.55 -26.17 -7.02
CA ILE A 344 -3.44 -25.96 -5.57
C ILE A 344 -1.97 -25.97 -5.15
N ILE A 345 -1.60 -24.97 -4.35
CA ILE A 345 -0.26 -24.84 -3.74
C ILE A 345 -0.38 -24.79 -2.21
N SER A 346 0.73 -24.94 -1.50
CA SER A 346 0.78 -24.82 -0.04
C SER A 346 1.28 -23.45 0.38
N GLY A 347 0.72 -22.90 1.49
CA GLY A 347 1.19 -21.68 2.12
C GLY A 347 0.96 -21.70 3.63
N ASP A 348 1.97 -21.32 4.40
CA ASP A 348 1.89 -21.37 5.88
C ASP A 348 1.06 -20.20 6.47
N PHE A 349 0.73 -19.19 5.67
CA PHE A 349 -0.10 -18.04 6.09
C PHE A 349 -1.61 -18.34 6.11
N VAL A 350 -2.04 -19.48 5.56
CA VAL A 350 -3.46 -19.85 5.55
C VAL A 350 -3.95 -20.13 6.97
N THR A 351 -5.05 -19.50 7.34
CA THR A 351 -5.67 -19.64 8.66
C THR A 351 -7.07 -20.26 8.57
N THR A 352 -7.64 -20.63 9.72
CA THR A 352 -9.01 -21.11 9.88
C THR A 352 -9.85 -20.19 10.76
N GLU A 353 -9.44 -18.93 10.91
CA GLU A 353 -10.17 -17.93 11.68
C GLU A 353 -11.38 -17.40 10.89
N ASP A 354 -11.19 -17.20 9.60
CA ASP A 354 -12.20 -16.69 8.68
C ASP A 354 -12.14 -17.38 7.31
N GLY A 355 -13.13 -17.11 6.44
CA GLY A 355 -13.19 -17.64 5.08
C GLY A 355 -13.49 -19.13 5.01
N THR A 356 -12.75 -19.86 4.18
CA THR A 356 -12.94 -21.28 3.88
C THR A 356 -11.72 -22.15 4.19
N GLY A 357 -10.59 -21.53 4.61
CA GLY A 357 -9.30 -22.20 4.74
C GLY A 357 -8.61 -22.52 3.41
N ILE A 358 -9.17 -22.05 2.30
CA ILE A 358 -8.54 -22.07 0.97
C ILE A 358 -8.51 -20.62 0.47
N VAL A 359 -7.30 -20.14 0.17
CA VAL A 359 -7.10 -18.76 -0.29
C VAL A 359 -7.08 -18.71 -1.81
N HIS A 360 -7.94 -17.85 -2.38
CA HIS A 360 -7.83 -17.42 -3.76
C HIS A 360 -6.54 -16.63 -3.95
N THR A 361 -5.66 -17.08 -4.82
CA THR A 361 -4.32 -16.51 -5.00
C THR A 361 -4.24 -15.78 -6.35
N ALA A 362 -4.03 -14.46 -6.28
CA ALA A 362 -3.84 -13.58 -7.44
C ALA A 362 -2.48 -12.83 -7.28
N PRO A 363 -1.38 -13.39 -7.79
CA PRO A 363 -0.03 -12.85 -7.59
C PRO A 363 0.18 -11.41 -8.09
N THR A 364 -0.70 -10.92 -8.95
CA THR A 364 -0.69 -9.53 -9.45
C THR A 364 -1.25 -8.51 -8.46
N PHE A 365 -2.06 -8.94 -7.47
CA PHE A 365 -2.79 -8.00 -6.59
C PHE A 365 -2.68 -8.34 -5.09
N GLY A 366 -1.81 -9.29 -4.72
CA GLY A 366 -1.53 -9.65 -3.34
C GLY A 366 -0.03 -9.84 -3.11
N ALA A 367 0.54 -9.21 -2.09
CA ALA A 367 1.97 -9.37 -1.77
C ALA A 367 2.29 -10.78 -1.27
N ASP A 368 1.46 -11.33 -0.38
CA ASP A 368 1.60 -12.70 0.10
C ASP A 368 1.32 -13.71 -1.02
N ASP A 369 0.36 -13.41 -1.90
CA ASP A 369 0.03 -14.21 -3.08
C ASP A 369 1.23 -14.29 -4.03
N ALA A 370 1.89 -13.17 -4.31
CA ALA A 370 3.10 -13.13 -5.14
C ALA A 370 4.25 -13.91 -4.52
N LEU A 371 4.42 -13.82 -3.20
CA LEU A 371 5.47 -14.54 -2.49
C LEU A 371 5.24 -16.06 -2.53
N VAL A 372 4.06 -16.53 -2.21
CA VAL A 372 3.74 -17.97 -2.20
C VAL A 372 3.75 -18.56 -3.60
N ALA A 373 3.29 -17.81 -4.61
CA ALA A 373 3.34 -18.19 -6.01
C ALA A 373 4.78 -18.43 -6.49
N LYS A 374 5.70 -17.52 -6.12
CA LYS A 374 7.12 -17.62 -6.42
C LYS A 374 7.81 -18.79 -5.72
N GLN A 375 7.38 -19.14 -4.51
CA GLN A 375 7.92 -20.27 -3.72
C GLN A 375 7.38 -21.63 -4.19
N ALA A 376 6.31 -21.65 -4.96
CA ALA A 376 5.74 -22.88 -5.49
C ALA A 376 6.70 -23.57 -6.50
N SER A 377 6.63 -24.89 -6.58
CA SER A 377 7.44 -25.66 -7.53
C SER A 377 6.53 -26.54 -8.40
N PRO A 378 6.49 -26.27 -9.72
CA PRO A 378 7.03 -25.11 -10.42
C PRO A 378 6.42 -23.78 -9.93
N GLU A 379 7.04 -22.63 -10.24
CA GLU A 379 6.52 -21.32 -9.88
C GLU A 379 5.14 -21.07 -10.53
N ILE A 380 4.22 -20.43 -9.79
CA ILE A 380 2.92 -19.99 -10.33
C ILE A 380 3.11 -18.65 -11.02
N PRO A 381 2.77 -18.53 -12.30
CA PRO A 381 2.88 -17.26 -13.01
C PRO A 381 1.82 -16.25 -12.54
N PRO A 382 2.16 -14.95 -12.46
CA PRO A 382 1.15 -13.90 -12.37
C PRO A 382 0.35 -13.82 -13.68
N LEU A 383 -0.94 -13.45 -13.60
CA LEU A 383 -1.73 -13.20 -14.78
C LEU A 383 -1.43 -11.82 -15.35
N LEU A 384 -0.52 -11.78 -16.31
CA LEU A 384 -0.14 -10.59 -17.06
C LEU A 384 -0.48 -10.82 -18.53
N VAL A 385 -0.94 -9.77 -19.19
CA VAL A 385 -1.26 -9.73 -20.62
C VAL A 385 -0.39 -8.71 -21.32
N LYS A 386 -0.32 -8.74 -22.64
CA LYS A 386 0.42 -7.75 -23.43
C LYS A 386 -0.46 -6.56 -23.78
N ASP A 387 0.05 -5.35 -23.53
CA ASP A 387 -0.59 -4.12 -24.01
C ASP A 387 -0.22 -3.83 -25.48
N ALA A 388 -0.69 -2.70 -26.00
CA ALA A 388 -0.44 -2.29 -27.40
C ALA A 388 1.05 -2.06 -27.71
N ASP A 389 1.87 -1.80 -26.69
CA ASP A 389 3.32 -1.58 -26.78
C ASP A 389 4.13 -2.84 -26.44
N ASP A 390 3.46 -4.00 -26.35
CA ASP A 390 4.06 -5.31 -26.02
C ASP A 390 4.60 -5.42 -24.59
N ASN A 391 4.21 -4.50 -23.68
CA ASN A 391 4.56 -4.58 -22.27
C ASN A 391 3.66 -5.57 -21.54
N LEU A 392 4.20 -6.29 -20.57
CA LEU A 392 3.43 -7.16 -19.67
C LEU A 392 2.74 -6.30 -18.59
N VAL A 393 1.42 -6.36 -18.58
CA VAL A 393 0.56 -5.54 -17.70
C VAL A 393 -0.52 -6.39 -17.04
N PRO A 394 -0.98 -6.05 -15.82
CA PRO A 394 -2.09 -6.74 -15.18
C PRO A 394 -3.42 -6.40 -15.85
N LEU A 395 -4.49 -7.16 -15.55
CA LEU A 395 -5.85 -6.95 -16.07
C LEU A 395 -6.52 -5.65 -15.59
N VAL A 396 -5.95 -4.97 -14.64
CA VAL A 396 -6.39 -3.66 -14.13
C VAL A 396 -5.32 -2.63 -14.45
N ASP A 397 -5.71 -1.46 -14.98
CA ASP A 397 -4.78 -0.39 -15.31
C ASP A 397 -4.37 0.45 -14.07
N LEU A 398 -3.45 1.40 -14.25
CA LEU A 398 -2.98 2.28 -13.18
C LEU A 398 -4.06 3.21 -12.62
N GLN A 399 -5.14 3.44 -13.34
CA GLN A 399 -6.30 4.21 -12.88
C GLN A 399 -7.29 3.35 -12.07
N GLY A 400 -7.07 2.02 -12.01
CA GLY A 400 -7.94 1.08 -11.34
C GLY A 400 -9.12 0.62 -12.20
N ARG A 401 -9.00 0.63 -13.54
CA ARG A 401 -10.03 0.16 -14.49
C ARG A 401 -9.63 -1.18 -15.07
N PHE A 402 -10.61 -2.02 -15.30
CA PHE A 402 -10.39 -3.24 -16.06
C PHE A 402 -9.99 -2.95 -17.52
N ARG A 403 -8.99 -3.69 -18.00
CA ARG A 403 -8.55 -3.66 -19.40
C ARG A 403 -9.56 -4.35 -20.33
N PRO A 404 -9.44 -4.15 -21.66
CA PRO A 404 -10.35 -4.74 -22.66
C PRO A 404 -10.51 -6.25 -22.56
N GLU A 405 -9.51 -6.97 -22.09
CA GLU A 405 -9.50 -8.42 -21.93
C GLU A 405 -10.61 -8.91 -20.97
N VAL A 406 -11.05 -8.07 -20.04
CA VAL A 406 -12.11 -8.44 -19.08
C VAL A 406 -13.52 -8.19 -19.66
N ALA A 407 -13.63 -8.14 -20.96
CA ALA A 407 -14.86 -8.15 -21.75
C ALA A 407 -15.98 -7.22 -21.20
N GLU A 408 -17.05 -7.77 -20.60
CA GLU A 408 -18.20 -7.00 -20.10
C GLU A 408 -17.87 -6.01 -18.98
N PHE A 409 -16.71 -6.14 -18.32
CA PHE A 409 -16.23 -5.21 -17.30
C PHE A 409 -15.17 -4.23 -17.82
N ALA A 410 -14.80 -4.30 -19.11
CA ALA A 410 -13.78 -3.44 -19.72
C ALA A 410 -14.06 -1.95 -19.48
N GLY A 411 -13.05 -1.20 -19.05
CA GLY A 411 -13.12 0.23 -18.77
C GLY A 411 -13.81 0.61 -17.44
N ARG A 412 -14.38 -0.36 -16.73
CA ARG A 412 -15.02 -0.10 -15.43
C ARG A 412 -13.99 -0.07 -14.31
N PHE A 413 -14.19 0.85 -13.36
CA PHE A 413 -13.37 0.90 -12.17
C PHE A 413 -13.66 -0.28 -11.23
N VAL A 414 -12.62 -0.86 -10.66
CA VAL A 414 -12.73 -1.97 -9.69
C VAL A 414 -13.30 -1.54 -8.34
N LYS A 415 -13.26 -0.24 -8.04
CA LYS A 415 -13.86 0.38 -6.85
C LYS A 415 -14.71 1.58 -7.28
N ASN A 416 -15.93 1.68 -6.72
CA ASN A 416 -16.84 2.78 -7.06
C ASN A 416 -16.31 4.16 -6.63
N GLU A 417 -15.45 4.22 -5.63
CA GLU A 417 -14.82 5.43 -5.11
C GLU A 417 -13.86 6.11 -6.11
N TYR A 418 -13.50 5.44 -7.19
CA TYR A 418 -12.63 6.01 -8.24
C TYR A 418 -13.41 6.81 -9.29
N TYR A 419 -14.73 6.61 -9.40
CA TYR A 419 -15.56 7.42 -10.28
C TYR A 419 -15.63 8.87 -9.80
N PRO A 420 -15.85 9.83 -10.72
CA PRO A 420 -16.24 11.18 -10.36
C PRO A 420 -17.52 11.19 -9.51
N GLU A 421 -17.72 12.25 -8.74
CA GLU A 421 -18.91 12.38 -7.90
C GLU A 421 -20.19 12.34 -8.74
N GLY A 422 -21.10 11.46 -8.35
CA GLY A 422 -22.37 11.25 -9.04
C GLY A 422 -22.33 10.34 -10.28
N GLU A 423 -21.15 9.86 -10.72
CA GLU A 423 -21.01 9.02 -11.91
C GLU A 423 -20.83 7.53 -11.58
N ALA A 424 -20.70 7.18 -10.30
CA ALA A 424 -20.57 5.78 -9.91
C ALA A 424 -21.84 4.98 -10.28
N PRO A 425 -21.69 3.78 -10.87
CA PRO A 425 -22.84 2.95 -11.17
C PRO A 425 -23.52 2.45 -9.89
N GLU A 426 -24.83 2.17 -9.96
CA GLU A 426 -25.58 1.63 -8.81
C GLU A 426 -24.99 0.33 -8.28
N LYS A 427 -24.53 -0.54 -9.18
CA LYS A 427 -23.86 -1.79 -8.82
C LYS A 427 -22.37 -1.69 -9.08
N SER A 428 -21.57 -1.94 -8.05
CA SER A 428 -20.13 -2.08 -8.21
C SER A 428 -19.77 -3.32 -9.03
N VAL A 429 -18.56 -3.35 -9.56
CA VAL A 429 -18.01 -4.54 -10.23
C VAL A 429 -18.07 -5.78 -9.34
N ASP A 430 -17.78 -5.66 -8.05
CA ASP A 430 -17.85 -6.77 -7.08
C ASP A 430 -19.27 -7.36 -6.99
N VAL A 431 -20.31 -6.51 -7.03
CA VAL A 431 -21.71 -6.95 -7.01
C VAL A 431 -22.08 -7.66 -8.30
N GLU A 432 -21.66 -7.14 -9.45
CA GLU A 432 -21.99 -7.75 -10.75
C GLU A 432 -21.23 -9.06 -10.98
N LEU A 433 -19.97 -9.16 -10.57
CA LEU A 433 -19.22 -10.41 -10.54
C LEU A 433 -19.92 -11.45 -9.66
N ALA A 434 -20.43 -11.04 -8.50
CA ALA A 434 -21.18 -11.93 -7.63
C ALA A 434 -22.47 -12.44 -8.29
N ILE A 435 -23.17 -11.57 -9.03
CA ILE A 435 -24.37 -11.97 -9.79
C ILE A 435 -24.00 -12.96 -10.91
N LYS A 436 -22.97 -12.66 -11.70
CA LYS A 436 -22.47 -13.54 -12.77
C LYS A 436 -22.11 -14.92 -12.22
N LEU A 437 -21.31 -14.99 -11.16
CA LEU A 437 -20.88 -16.25 -10.58
C LEU A 437 -22.05 -17.05 -9.96
N LYS A 438 -23.09 -16.39 -9.43
CA LYS A 438 -24.32 -17.07 -9.00
C LYS A 438 -25.07 -17.74 -10.17
N ILE A 439 -25.20 -17.01 -11.28
CA ILE A 439 -25.93 -17.52 -12.48
C ILE A 439 -25.17 -18.69 -13.10
N GLU A 440 -23.83 -18.63 -13.10
CA GLU A 440 -22.95 -19.66 -13.68
C GLU A 440 -22.66 -20.84 -12.75
N ASN A 441 -23.33 -20.94 -11.60
CA ASN A 441 -23.08 -21.97 -10.58
C ASN A 441 -21.61 -21.99 -10.10
N LYS A 442 -20.97 -20.82 -10.04
CA LYS A 442 -19.58 -20.64 -9.61
C LYS A 442 -19.45 -19.91 -8.26
N ALA A 443 -20.57 -19.50 -7.64
CA ALA A 443 -20.62 -18.94 -6.30
C ALA A 443 -21.36 -19.89 -5.34
N PHE A 444 -20.73 -20.24 -4.24
CA PHE A 444 -21.35 -21.01 -3.15
C PHE A 444 -22.10 -20.11 -2.17
N LYS A 445 -21.49 -18.97 -1.81
CA LYS A 445 -22.06 -18.00 -0.86
C LYS A 445 -21.66 -16.57 -1.27
N VAL A 446 -22.58 -15.64 -1.12
CA VAL A 446 -22.34 -14.19 -1.32
C VAL A 446 -22.98 -13.46 -0.15
N GLU A 447 -22.22 -12.63 0.51
CA GLU A 447 -22.70 -11.87 1.68
C GLU A 447 -22.01 -10.51 1.77
N LYS A 448 -22.59 -9.61 2.57
CA LYS A 448 -21.94 -8.36 2.96
C LYS A 448 -21.06 -8.63 4.15
N TYR A 449 -19.82 -8.12 4.09
CA TYR A 449 -18.84 -8.30 5.14
C TYR A 449 -18.22 -6.96 5.54
N LYS A 450 -18.26 -6.67 6.83
CA LYS A 450 -17.64 -5.45 7.36
C LYS A 450 -16.19 -5.75 7.76
N HIS A 451 -15.27 -5.01 7.21
CA HIS A 451 -13.85 -5.14 7.50
C HIS A 451 -13.12 -3.80 7.36
N SER A 452 -11.90 -3.76 7.87
CA SER A 452 -11.01 -2.60 7.73
C SER A 452 -10.32 -2.63 6.38
N TYR A 453 -10.32 -1.50 5.64
CA TYR A 453 -9.69 -1.37 4.33
C TYR A 453 -8.81 -0.13 4.27
N PRO A 454 -7.59 -0.21 3.69
CA PRO A 454 -6.67 0.93 3.65
C PRO A 454 -7.03 1.92 2.53
N ASN A 455 -7.03 3.22 2.90
CA ASN A 455 -7.19 4.34 2.00
C ASN A 455 -5.90 5.15 1.90
N CYS A 456 -5.72 5.86 0.80
CA CYS A 456 -4.64 6.84 0.68
C CYS A 456 -4.96 8.05 1.55
N TRP A 457 -4.13 8.32 2.55
CA TRP A 457 -4.33 9.40 3.52
C TRP A 457 -4.40 10.81 2.90
N ARG A 458 -3.96 10.99 1.66
CA ARG A 458 -4.02 12.27 0.93
C ARG A 458 -5.26 12.45 0.08
N THR A 459 -5.82 11.36 -0.45
CA THR A 459 -6.97 11.41 -1.36
C THR A 459 -8.24 10.85 -0.75
N ASP A 460 -8.12 10.21 0.41
CA ASP A 460 -9.22 9.52 1.11
C ASP A 460 -9.95 8.49 0.22
N LYS A 461 -9.19 7.87 -0.69
CA LYS A 461 -9.69 6.85 -1.62
C LYS A 461 -8.98 5.51 -1.39
N PRO A 462 -9.68 4.37 -1.63
CA PRO A 462 -9.11 3.05 -1.48
C PRO A 462 -7.79 2.90 -2.24
N ILE A 463 -6.89 2.11 -1.71
CA ILE A 463 -5.68 1.69 -2.41
C ILE A 463 -5.87 0.32 -3.06
N LEU A 464 -4.99 -0.03 -3.99
CA LEU A 464 -4.82 -1.38 -4.52
C LEU A 464 -3.42 -1.88 -4.15
N TYR A 465 -3.25 -3.19 -3.96
CA TYR A 465 -1.95 -3.79 -4.09
C TYR A 465 -1.68 -4.03 -5.58
N TYR A 466 -0.56 -3.52 -6.09
CA TYR A 466 -0.35 -3.42 -7.54
C TYR A 466 1.12 -3.68 -7.90
N PRO A 467 1.41 -4.39 -9.01
CA PRO A 467 2.77 -4.57 -9.48
C PRO A 467 3.32 -3.27 -10.07
N LEU A 468 4.33 -2.72 -9.45
CA LEU A 468 5.01 -1.52 -9.94
C LEU A 468 6.49 -1.80 -10.21
N ASP A 469 6.93 -1.48 -11.41
CA ASP A 469 8.34 -1.42 -11.75
C ASP A 469 9.02 -0.32 -10.95
N SER A 470 10.14 -0.64 -10.33
CA SER A 470 10.89 0.29 -9.51
C SER A 470 12.38 -0.02 -9.50
N TRP A 471 13.16 0.97 -9.06
CA TRP A 471 14.55 0.78 -8.72
C TRP A 471 14.67 0.47 -7.23
N PHE A 472 15.41 -0.57 -6.91
CA PHE A 472 15.60 -1.05 -5.54
C PHE A 472 17.05 -0.90 -5.11
N ILE A 473 17.25 -0.62 -3.82
CA ILE A 473 18.56 -0.72 -3.17
C ILE A 473 18.54 -1.99 -2.32
N LYS A 474 19.50 -2.89 -2.56
CA LYS A 474 19.61 -4.19 -1.88
C LYS A 474 20.16 -4.00 -0.45
N VAL A 475 19.36 -3.37 0.40
CA VAL A 475 19.74 -3.06 1.79
C VAL A 475 19.97 -4.31 2.63
N THR A 476 19.38 -5.44 2.25
CA THR A 476 19.57 -6.74 2.92
C THR A 476 21.03 -7.20 2.93
N ASP A 477 21.81 -6.87 1.89
CA ASP A 477 23.22 -7.25 1.79
C ASP A 477 24.13 -6.45 2.74
N VAL A 478 23.65 -5.31 3.25
CA VAL A 478 24.37 -4.40 4.14
C VAL A 478 23.67 -4.19 5.49
N LYS A 479 22.60 -4.95 5.75
CA LYS A 479 21.72 -4.82 6.91
C LYS A 479 22.49 -4.81 8.24
N GLU A 480 23.36 -5.77 8.46
CA GLU A 480 24.11 -5.91 9.71
C GLU A 480 24.99 -4.68 9.98
N ARG A 481 25.67 -4.19 8.93
CA ARG A 481 26.46 -2.97 9.03
C ARG A 481 25.60 -1.73 9.32
N MET A 482 24.43 -1.61 8.69
CA MET A 482 23.49 -0.53 8.94
C MET A 482 23.00 -0.56 10.39
N PHE A 483 22.67 -1.73 10.90
CA PHE A 483 22.24 -1.93 12.28
C PHE A 483 23.34 -1.53 13.28
N ASP A 484 24.60 -1.91 13.05
CA ASP A 484 25.70 -1.52 13.91
C ASP A 484 25.99 -0.01 13.86
N LEU A 485 25.89 0.60 12.69
CA LEU A 485 26.01 2.05 12.55
C LEU A 485 24.86 2.80 13.23
N ASN A 486 23.64 2.29 13.19
CA ASN A 486 22.49 2.86 13.89
C ASN A 486 22.73 2.97 15.40
N LYS A 487 23.41 2.00 16.02
CA LYS A 487 23.77 2.03 17.45
C LYS A 487 24.72 3.17 17.82
N THR A 488 25.45 3.73 16.84
CA THR A 488 26.37 4.86 17.07
C THR A 488 25.66 6.21 17.09
N ILE A 489 24.39 6.28 16.66
CA ILE A 489 23.59 7.50 16.63
C ILE A 489 23.02 7.79 18.02
N ASN A 490 23.11 9.04 18.45
CA ASN A 490 22.48 9.47 19.70
C ASN A 490 21.03 9.89 19.47
N TRP A 491 20.15 8.89 19.32
CA TRP A 491 18.72 9.09 19.08
C TRP A 491 18.02 9.82 20.24
N LYS A 492 17.11 10.74 19.90
CA LYS A 492 16.24 11.48 20.82
C LYS A 492 14.81 11.58 20.26
N PRO A 493 13.84 10.89 20.87
CA PRO A 493 13.95 9.93 21.98
C PRO A 493 14.67 8.64 21.57
N LYS A 494 15.11 7.84 22.51
CA LYS A 494 15.78 6.55 22.25
C LYS A 494 14.95 5.58 21.44
N SER A 495 13.63 5.55 21.67
CA SER A 495 12.66 4.70 20.95
C SER A 495 12.74 4.88 19.43
N THR A 496 13.15 6.03 18.92
CA THR A 496 13.31 6.27 17.47
C THR A 496 14.42 5.41 16.86
N GLY A 497 15.44 5.06 17.64
CA GLY A 497 16.54 4.21 17.19
C GLY A 497 16.35 2.73 17.48
N GLU A 498 15.37 2.40 18.32
CA GLU A 498 15.05 1.02 18.73
C GLU A 498 13.98 0.38 17.81
N GLY A 499 13.20 1.21 17.10
CA GLY A 499 12.10 0.83 16.22
C GLY A 499 12.48 0.28 14.84
#